data_1b5d147f219c04ff543dd6d0848c0191
#
_entry.id   1b5d147f219c04ff543dd6d0848c0191
#
_cell.length_a   1.000
_cell.length_b   1.000
_cell.length_c   1.000
_cell.angle_alpha   90.00
_cell.angle_beta   90.00
_cell.angle_gamma   90.00
#
_symmetry.space_group_name_H-M   'P 1'
#
loop_
_entity.id
_entity.type
_entity.pdbx_description
1 polymer ?
#
loop_
_entity_poly.entity_id
_entity_poly.type
_entity_poly.pdbx_seq_one_letter_code
_entity_poly.pdbx_strand_id
1 'polypeptide(L)'
;MRKITILFILSFFFLLSCGSDSDDDNTRSESYNQDISSSSARVIYNPDMGFYSAETINVQADGSVNKTLVEKASFLDEKGSYNSDATFNLIHLKIDISQCKNLSHLNLSGIDTLLSNLEKAEQTAVIRFAYDKNYKGNKSGVEPKDFSTILNHIEDICALLKKHTKVLTALECGMLGPWGEMHTTDFAEKAMPVEDFKSTLKGISPNLNPSIKAGEKKIEKGYIVIIMEKFLSCLDGTELPFLVRQPNFIYNYLKRCENLDFDGENVPASYTPNAKTYKLGIYNDGYLGSAGDSGTFLIDREKEISFLEPFTNHTPYGGELIGDYSLSKNDEQLKNVHLSFLNIGWNNDVLKNLDKKSAGYTETLSIFKYILNHMGYRYVATNSTIEQTSNSSVKIKLSLKNEGFAELPYHRTKNFKVYFVRQGEEASGKNALSANASGSFTGGMSSIESDFTLPSGLENGDYELFLKICDSDGKYAIRFANEAMWNETLKANKIGVIKIAE
;
A
#
# COMPACT_ATOMS: atom_id res chain seq x y z
N MET A 1 -31.59 40.05 -25.07
CA MET A 1 -31.92 40.17 -26.49
C MET A 1 -30.63 40.24 -27.28
N ARG A 2 -30.53 39.53 -28.36
CA ARG A 2 -29.43 39.19 -29.27
C ARG A 2 -28.52 38.02 -28.78
N LYS A 3 -28.89 36.86 -29.31
CA LYS A 3 -28.05 35.65 -29.38
C LYS A 3 -26.92 35.90 -30.39
N ILE A 4 -25.68 35.63 -29.99
CA ILE A 4 -24.54 35.56 -30.92
C ILE A 4 -24.17 34.10 -31.03
N THR A 5 -24.43 33.52 -32.19
CA THR A 5 -24.02 32.19 -32.59
C THR A 5 -22.61 32.33 -33.18
N ILE A 6 -21.61 31.72 -32.55
CA ILE A 6 -20.26 31.65 -33.12
C ILE A 6 -20.14 30.31 -33.83
N LEU A 7 -20.00 30.42 -35.15
CA LEU A 7 -19.77 29.31 -36.07
C LEU A 7 -18.25 29.07 -36.15
N PHE A 8 -17.79 27.91 -35.67
CA PHE A 8 -16.41 27.47 -35.92
C PHE A 8 -16.33 26.80 -37.27
N ILE A 9 -15.61 27.40 -38.19
CA ILE A 9 -15.25 26.86 -39.50
C ILE A 9 -13.93 26.07 -39.31
N LEU A 10 -13.99 24.76 -39.47
CA LEU A 10 -12.81 23.90 -39.56
C LEU A 10 -12.25 23.99 -40.99
N SER A 11 -11.10 24.63 -41.12
CA SER A 11 -10.35 24.64 -42.38
C SER A 11 -9.48 23.41 -42.49
N PHE A 12 -9.81 22.49 -43.39
CA PHE A 12 -8.96 21.39 -43.80
C PHE A 12 -7.92 21.95 -44.78
N PHE A 13 -6.66 21.94 -44.42
CA PHE A 13 -5.55 22.12 -45.35
C PHE A 13 -5.03 20.76 -45.79
N PHE A 14 -5.31 20.39 -47.03
CA PHE A 14 -4.58 19.36 -47.74
C PHE A 14 -3.29 19.98 -48.28
N LEU A 15 -2.16 19.56 -47.79
CA LEU A 15 -0.88 19.79 -48.45
C LEU A 15 -0.49 18.52 -49.20
N LEU A 16 -0.68 18.53 -50.52
CA LEU A 16 -0.02 17.61 -51.44
C LEU A 16 1.44 18.07 -51.58
N SER A 17 2.36 17.29 -51.06
CA SER A 17 3.78 17.40 -51.33
C SER A 17 4.18 16.22 -52.22
N CYS A 18 4.44 16.48 -53.46
CA CYS A 18 5.23 15.62 -54.34
C CYS A 18 6.71 15.93 -54.11
N GLY A 19 7.51 14.91 -53.81
CA GLY A 19 8.96 15.11 -53.70
C GLY A 19 9.70 13.78 -53.54
N SER A 20 10.20 13.30 -54.66
CA SER A 20 11.42 12.49 -54.94
C SER A 20 11.78 11.30 -54.07
N ASP A 21 11.83 10.16 -54.71
CA ASP A 21 12.48 8.93 -54.31
C ASP A 21 13.90 9.15 -53.79
N SER A 22 14.13 8.74 -52.58
CA SER A 22 15.42 8.24 -52.11
C SER A 22 15.15 6.99 -51.29
N ASP A 23 15.66 5.87 -51.74
CA ASP A 23 15.75 4.61 -51.01
C ASP A 23 16.40 4.87 -49.66
N ASP A 24 15.63 4.79 -48.58
CA ASP A 24 16.15 4.63 -47.24
C ASP A 24 15.12 3.94 -46.35
N ASP A 25 15.57 2.81 -45.82
CA ASP A 25 15.10 2.08 -44.64
C ASP A 25 13.59 2.09 -44.37
N ASN A 26 12.95 1.03 -44.81
CA ASN A 26 11.56 0.69 -44.50
C ASN A 26 11.36 0.41 -42.97
N THR A 27 11.44 1.39 -42.13
CA THR A 27 10.88 1.32 -40.79
C THR A 27 9.36 1.48 -40.90
N ARG A 28 8.67 0.37 -41.07
CA ARG A 28 7.21 0.34 -41.04
C ARG A 28 6.75 0.45 -39.57
N SER A 29 6.52 1.65 -39.10
CA SER A 29 5.84 1.84 -37.82
C SER A 29 4.33 1.72 -38.04
N GLU A 30 3.74 0.60 -37.66
CA GLU A 30 2.30 0.45 -37.58
C GLU A 30 1.89 0.74 -36.13
N SER A 31 1.13 1.81 -35.91
CA SER A 31 0.59 2.17 -34.61
C SER A 31 -0.81 1.58 -34.44
N TYR A 32 -0.99 0.75 -33.40
CA TYR A 32 -2.31 0.19 -33.02
C TYR A 32 -2.87 0.94 -31.84
N ASN A 33 -3.88 1.78 -32.05
CA ASN A 33 -4.66 2.37 -30.96
C ASN A 33 -5.76 1.38 -30.56
N GLN A 34 -5.80 1.05 -29.28
CA GLN A 34 -6.76 0.09 -28.73
C GLN A 34 -7.79 0.83 -27.88
N ASP A 35 -9.06 0.63 -28.18
CA ASP A 35 -10.12 0.98 -27.26
C ASP A 35 -10.10 0.00 -26.09
N ILE A 36 -9.78 0.50 -24.91
CA ILE A 36 -9.69 -0.29 -23.68
C ILE A 36 -11.06 -0.34 -23.02
N SER A 37 -11.42 -1.53 -22.52
CA SER A 37 -12.66 -1.73 -21.80
C SER A 37 -12.79 -0.80 -20.58
N SER A 38 -14.04 -0.42 -20.25
CA SER A 38 -14.33 0.38 -19.07
C SER A 38 -13.87 -0.29 -17.78
N SER A 39 -13.78 0.51 -16.71
CA SER A 39 -13.56 0.00 -15.36
C SER A 39 -14.66 -0.97 -14.97
N SER A 40 -14.28 -2.12 -14.46
CA SER A 40 -15.20 -3.15 -13.96
C SER A 40 -15.71 -2.79 -12.56
N ALA A 41 -16.95 -3.13 -12.26
CA ALA A 41 -17.47 -3.12 -10.89
C ALA A 41 -16.89 -4.27 -10.03
N ARG A 42 -16.06 -5.13 -10.59
CA ARG A 42 -15.48 -6.27 -9.90
C ARG A 42 -14.48 -5.83 -8.84
N VAL A 43 -14.57 -6.46 -7.69
CA VAL A 43 -13.58 -6.30 -6.63
C VAL A 43 -12.24 -6.88 -7.07
N ILE A 44 -11.16 -6.15 -6.82
CA ILE A 44 -9.80 -6.55 -7.17
C ILE A 44 -8.96 -6.57 -5.90
N TYR A 45 -8.29 -7.68 -5.66
CA TYR A 45 -7.34 -7.85 -4.57
C TYR A 45 -5.93 -7.95 -5.13
N ASN A 46 -5.29 -6.80 -5.20
CA ASN A 46 -3.87 -6.70 -5.50
C ASN A 46 -3.03 -6.92 -4.23
N PRO A 47 -1.72 -7.15 -4.35
CA PRO A 47 -0.82 -7.20 -3.20
C PRO A 47 -0.88 -5.93 -2.35
N ASP A 48 -0.63 -6.04 -1.06
CA ASP A 48 -0.47 -4.92 -0.11
C ASP A 48 -1.73 -4.07 0.15
N MET A 49 -2.91 -4.53 -0.23
CA MET A 49 -4.14 -3.75 -0.10
C MET A 49 -5.37 -4.61 0.18
N GLY A 50 -6.44 -3.95 0.55
CA GLY A 50 -7.76 -4.55 0.66
C GLY A 50 -8.11 -4.97 2.09
N PHE A 51 -9.19 -5.72 2.25
CA PHE A 51 -9.50 -6.31 3.54
C PHE A 51 -8.51 -7.42 3.88
N TYR A 52 -8.15 -7.54 5.15
CA TYR A 52 -7.26 -8.58 5.67
C TYR A 52 -7.91 -9.35 6.82
N SER A 53 -7.44 -10.57 7.04
CA SER A 53 -7.67 -11.32 8.28
C SER A 53 -6.50 -11.17 9.22
N ALA A 54 -6.76 -11.18 10.54
CA ALA A 54 -5.73 -11.15 11.55
C ALA A 54 -5.48 -12.56 12.09
N GLU A 55 -4.19 -12.93 12.21
CA GLU A 55 -3.75 -14.21 12.75
C GLU A 55 -2.80 -14.03 13.90
N THR A 56 -3.07 -14.71 15.02
CA THR A 56 -2.16 -14.71 16.18
C THR A 56 -1.20 -15.88 16.10
N ILE A 57 0.08 -15.56 16.09
CA ILE A 57 1.18 -16.54 16.04
C ILE A 57 1.93 -16.49 17.36
N ASN A 58 1.92 -17.59 18.10
CA ASN A 58 2.58 -17.70 19.40
C ASN A 58 3.99 -18.26 19.23
N VAL A 59 5.01 -17.50 19.64
CA VAL A 59 6.42 -17.89 19.58
C VAL A 59 6.82 -18.49 20.93
N GLN A 60 7.39 -19.70 20.90
CA GLN A 60 7.95 -20.36 22.07
C GLN A 60 9.42 -19.97 22.28
N ALA A 61 9.95 -20.23 23.47
CA ALA A 61 11.33 -19.91 23.80
C ALA A 61 12.38 -20.59 22.90
N ASP A 62 12.05 -21.76 22.34
CA ASP A 62 12.90 -22.48 21.38
C ASP A 62 12.76 -21.99 19.93
N GLY A 63 11.91 -21.00 19.69
CA GLY A 63 11.63 -20.44 18.36
C GLY A 63 10.54 -21.17 17.57
N SER A 64 9.96 -22.23 18.12
CA SER A 64 8.81 -22.88 17.50
C SER A 64 7.57 -22.00 17.58
N VAL A 65 6.64 -22.22 16.65
CA VAL A 65 5.39 -21.45 16.55
C VAL A 65 4.19 -22.39 16.43
N ASN A 66 3.01 -21.90 16.82
CA ASN A 66 1.77 -22.67 16.76
C ASN A 66 1.31 -22.97 15.34
N LYS A 67 1.69 -22.17 14.34
CA LYS A 67 1.43 -22.41 12.92
C LYS A 67 2.47 -21.73 12.03
N THR A 68 2.82 -22.37 10.93
CA THR A 68 3.72 -21.85 9.89
C THR A 68 3.05 -21.67 8.54
N LEU A 69 1.75 -21.95 8.46
CA LEU A 69 0.91 -21.74 7.29
C LEU A 69 -0.30 -20.92 7.71
N VAL A 70 -0.65 -19.94 6.89
CA VAL A 70 -1.87 -19.16 7.03
C VAL A 70 -2.60 -19.25 5.70
N GLU A 71 -3.84 -19.75 5.75
CA GLU A 71 -4.67 -19.85 4.57
C GLU A 71 -5.19 -18.46 4.17
N LYS A 72 -5.34 -18.25 2.86
CA LYS A 72 -6.01 -17.04 2.37
C LYS A 72 -7.46 -17.05 2.86
N ALA A 73 -7.84 -16.01 3.58
CA ALA A 73 -9.22 -15.86 3.98
C ALA A 73 -10.09 -15.59 2.74
N SER A 74 -11.16 -16.33 2.58
CA SER A 74 -12.18 -16.03 1.58
C SER A 74 -13.16 -15.00 2.11
N PHE A 75 -13.68 -14.17 1.23
CA PHE A 75 -14.78 -13.26 1.54
C PHE A 75 -16.10 -14.06 1.51
N LEU A 76 -16.24 -14.97 2.46
CA LEU A 76 -17.50 -15.68 2.66
C LEU A 76 -18.32 -14.90 3.69
N ASP A 77 -19.33 -14.22 3.22
CA ASP A 77 -20.48 -13.94 4.06
C ASP A 77 -21.17 -15.29 4.36
N GLU A 78 -21.37 -15.59 5.62
CA GLU A 78 -22.24 -16.69 6.04
C GLU A 78 -23.67 -16.58 5.46
N LYS A 79 -23.99 -15.46 4.82
CA LYS A 79 -25.28 -15.12 4.22
C LYS A 79 -25.25 -14.93 2.71
N GLY A 80 -24.11 -15.14 2.03
CA GLY A 80 -24.03 -15.12 0.56
C GLY A 80 -24.17 -13.77 -0.11
N SER A 81 -24.06 -12.64 0.64
CA SER A 81 -24.18 -11.30 0.05
C SER A 81 -22.90 -10.73 -0.53
N TYR A 82 -21.75 -11.34 -0.26
CA TYR A 82 -20.47 -10.89 -0.79
C TYR A 82 -19.95 -11.91 -1.80
N ASN A 83 -19.56 -11.45 -2.98
CA ASN A 83 -19.15 -12.33 -4.05
C ASN A 83 -17.82 -13.02 -3.67
N SER A 84 -17.88 -14.31 -3.50
CA SER A 84 -16.95 -15.19 -2.82
C SER A 84 -15.70 -15.57 -3.61
N ASP A 85 -15.52 -15.10 -4.83
CA ASP A 85 -14.39 -15.51 -5.68
C ASP A 85 -13.08 -14.79 -5.31
N ALA A 86 -13.15 -13.80 -4.44
CA ALA A 86 -12.00 -13.02 -4.04
C ALA A 86 -11.44 -13.55 -2.72
N THR A 87 -10.20 -14.01 -2.75
CA THR A 87 -9.41 -14.33 -1.56
C THR A 87 -8.54 -13.14 -1.20
N PHE A 88 -8.40 -12.87 0.11
CA PHE A 88 -7.49 -11.83 0.57
C PHE A 88 -6.04 -12.25 0.36
N ASN A 89 -5.25 -11.33 -0.19
CA ASN A 89 -3.80 -11.52 -0.30
C ASN A 89 -3.04 -10.96 0.91
N LEU A 90 -3.66 -10.03 1.65
CA LEU A 90 -3.07 -9.37 2.80
C LEU A 90 -3.50 -10.05 4.11
N ILE A 91 -2.56 -10.22 5.04
CA ILE A 91 -2.76 -10.79 6.36
C ILE A 91 -2.16 -9.86 7.41
N HIS A 92 -2.79 -9.71 8.57
CA HIS A 92 -2.18 -9.09 9.73
C HIS A 92 -1.65 -10.16 10.67
N LEU A 93 -0.33 -10.24 10.84
CA LEU A 93 0.35 -11.17 11.72
C LEU A 93 0.57 -10.53 13.09
N LYS A 94 -0.19 -10.99 14.09
CA LYS A 94 -0.03 -10.61 15.50
C LYS A 94 0.90 -11.61 16.18
N ILE A 95 2.18 -11.25 16.33
CA ILE A 95 3.21 -12.15 16.85
C ILE A 95 3.32 -12.01 18.37
N ASP A 96 2.85 -13.01 19.08
CA ASP A 96 2.94 -13.12 20.53
C ASP A 96 4.31 -13.69 20.94
N ILE A 97 5.14 -12.84 21.53
CA ILE A 97 6.46 -13.18 22.09
C ILE A 97 6.47 -13.21 23.63
N SER A 98 5.31 -13.35 24.25
CA SER A 98 5.16 -13.33 25.72
C SER A 98 5.98 -14.41 26.43
N GLN A 99 6.17 -15.58 25.80
CA GLN A 99 6.98 -16.68 26.33
C GLN A 99 8.48 -16.37 26.29
N CYS A 100 8.90 -15.38 25.50
CA CYS A 100 10.29 -14.99 25.31
C CYS A 100 10.71 -13.78 26.15
N LYS A 101 9.82 -13.17 26.92
CA LYS A 101 10.07 -11.90 27.61
C LYS A 101 11.24 -11.91 28.61
N ASN A 102 11.66 -13.07 29.08
CA ASN A 102 12.79 -13.22 30.00
C ASN A 102 14.08 -13.65 29.30
N LEU A 103 14.06 -13.82 27.99
CA LEU A 103 15.24 -14.12 27.20
C LEU A 103 15.96 -12.84 26.80
N SER A 104 17.28 -12.88 26.70
CA SER A 104 18.07 -11.74 26.20
C SER A 104 17.91 -11.52 24.71
N HIS A 105 17.63 -12.59 23.95
CA HIS A 105 17.46 -12.63 22.51
C HIS A 105 16.32 -13.55 22.10
N LEU A 106 15.72 -13.26 20.93
CA LEU A 106 14.63 -14.06 20.34
C LEU A 106 15.19 -15.10 19.37
N ASN A 107 14.66 -16.31 19.44
CA ASN A 107 14.73 -17.25 18.33
C ASN A 107 13.45 -17.13 17.50
N LEU A 108 13.57 -16.67 16.26
CA LEU A 108 12.46 -16.42 15.36
C LEU A 108 12.38 -17.37 14.17
N SER A 109 13.00 -18.56 14.27
CA SER A 109 13.07 -19.55 13.18
C SER A 109 11.69 -20.00 12.67
N GLY A 110 10.71 -20.11 13.57
CA GLY A 110 9.33 -20.43 13.18
C GLY A 110 8.66 -19.31 12.37
N ILE A 111 8.93 -18.05 12.72
CA ILE A 111 8.44 -16.88 11.96
C ILE A 111 9.15 -16.78 10.61
N ASP A 112 10.46 -17.06 10.54
CA ASP A 112 11.22 -17.13 9.28
C ASP A 112 10.58 -18.14 8.30
N THR A 113 10.21 -19.32 8.82
CA THR A 113 9.49 -20.35 8.05
C THR A 113 8.10 -19.84 7.60
N LEU A 114 7.34 -19.21 8.48
CA LEU A 114 6.02 -18.65 8.17
C LEU A 114 6.10 -17.61 7.04
N LEU A 115 7.01 -16.65 7.16
CA LEU A 115 7.17 -15.59 6.14
C LEU A 115 7.62 -16.18 4.79
N SER A 116 8.51 -17.17 4.81
CA SER A 116 8.91 -17.91 3.59
C SER A 116 7.72 -18.63 2.93
N ASN A 117 6.80 -19.17 3.72
CA ASN A 117 5.60 -19.84 3.19
C ASN A 117 4.60 -18.83 2.61
N LEU A 118 4.43 -17.66 3.24
CA LEU A 118 3.63 -16.57 2.68
C LEU A 118 4.18 -16.08 1.34
N GLU A 119 5.51 -15.96 1.21
CA GLU A 119 6.14 -15.58 -0.05
C GLU A 119 5.87 -16.60 -1.16
N LYS A 120 5.90 -17.90 -0.85
CA LYS A 120 5.55 -18.97 -1.80
C LYS A 120 4.08 -18.89 -2.24
N ALA A 121 3.21 -18.50 -1.32
CA ALA A 121 1.77 -18.34 -1.56
C ALA A 121 1.38 -17.02 -2.22
N GLU A 122 2.35 -16.12 -2.49
CA GLU A 122 2.13 -14.75 -2.97
C GLU A 122 1.17 -13.95 -2.06
N GLN A 123 1.26 -14.16 -0.74
CA GLN A 123 0.55 -13.39 0.27
C GLN A 123 1.45 -12.29 0.81
N THR A 124 0.85 -11.17 1.22
CA THR A 124 1.56 -10.06 1.88
C THR A 124 1.08 -9.91 3.31
N ALA A 125 1.89 -9.28 4.17
CA ALA A 125 1.59 -9.18 5.58
C ALA A 125 1.92 -7.80 6.18
N VAL A 126 1.02 -7.30 7.02
CA VAL A 126 1.36 -6.35 8.09
C VAL A 126 1.74 -7.19 9.31
N ILE A 127 2.82 -6.87 9.99
CA ILE A 127 3.32 -7.64 11.12
C ILE A 127 3.51 -6.78 12.36
N ARG A 128 3.05 -7.25 13.52
CA ARG A 128 3.21 -6.61 14.83
C ARG A 128 3.69 -7.63 15.86
N PHE A 129 4.68 -7.25 16.68
CA PHE A 129 5.18 -8.07 17.78
C PHE A 129 4.76 -7.49 19.11
N ALA A 130 4.30 -8.32 20.05
CA ALA A 130 3.93 -7.89 21.39
C ALA A 130 4.16 -8.99 22.43
N TYR A 131 4.33 -8.56 23.68
CA TYR A 131 4.43 -9.46 24.83
C TYR A 131 3.06 -9.84 25.41
N ASP A 132 1.97 -9.37 24.81
CA ASP A 132 0.62 -9.64 25.27
C ASP A 132 0.18 -11.05 24.88
N LYS A 133 0.12 -11.93 25.87
CA LYS A 133 -0.19 -13.35 25.68
C LYS A 133 -1.51 -13.55 24.92
N ASN A 134 -1.41 -14.21 23.77
CA ASN A 134 -2.51 -14.48 22.85
C ASN A 134 -3.25 -13.21 22.38
N TYR A 135 -2.65 -12.02 22.49
CA TYR A 135 -3.27 -10.74 22.13
C TYR A 135 -4.64 -10.53 22.81
N LYS A 136 -4.71 -10.79 24.12
CA LYS A 136 -5.95 -10.71 24.89
C LYS A 136 -6.21 -9.38 25.59
N GLY A 137 -5.32 -8.42 25.46
CA GLY A 137 -5.45 -7.12 26.12
C GLY A 137 -5.07 -7.16 27.60
N ASN A 138 -4.05 -7.92 27.95
CA ASN A 138 -3.53 -7.98 29.31
C ASN A 138 -2.90 -6.62 29.69
N LYS A 139 -3.34 -6.03 30.81
CA LYS A 139 -3.03 -4.62 31.15
C LYS A 139 -1.83 -4.42 32.05
N SER A 140 -1.19 -5.48 32.54
CA SER A 140 -0.05 -5.37 33.48
C SER A 140 0.91 -6.54 33.34
N GLY A 141 2.20 -6.28 33.57
CA GLY A 141 3.25 -7.28 33.60
C GLY A 141 3.47 -8.00 32.27
N VAL A 142 3.08 -7.40 31.16
CA VAL A 142 3.25 -8.01 29.84
C VAL A 142 4.67 -7.89 29.36
N GLU A 143 5.31 -6.74 29.51
CA GLU A 143 6.65 -6.45 29.00
C GLU A 143 7.76 -7.10 29.85
N PRO A 144 8.99 -7.23 29.30
CA PRO A 144 10.20 -7.43 30.09
C PRO A 144 10.38 -6.33 31.14
N LYS A 145 10.92 -6.69 32.31
CA LYS A 145 11.24 -5.70 33.37
C LYS A 145 12.34 -4.74 32.96
N ASP A 146 13.28 -5.25 32.17
CA ASP A 146 14.43 -4.49 31.67
C ASP A 146 14.16 -4.01 30.26
N PHE A 147 14.19 -2.69 30.06
CA PHE A 147 13.98 -2.08 28.75
C PHE A 147 15.07 -2.46 27.73
N SER A 148 16.29 -2.75 28.18
CA SER A 148 17.38 -3.21 27.30
C SER A 148 17.04 -4.54 26.61
N THR A 149 16.28 -5.42 27.26
CA THR A 149 15.78 -6.66 26.69
C THR A 149 14.86 -6.38 25.49
N ILE A 150 13.99 -5.38 25.60
CA ILE A 150 13.12 -4.96 24.48
C ILE A 150 13.95 -4.49 23.30
N LEU A 151 15.02 -3.72 23.56
CA LEU A 151 15.90 -3.22 22.48
C LEU A 151 16.66 -4.36 21.78
N ASN A 152 17.10 -5.39 22.52
CA ASN A 152 17.73 -6.58 21.92
C ASN A 152 16.72 -7.35 21.05
N HIS A 153 15.49 -7.54 21.54
CA HIS A 153 14.44 -8.20 20.78
C HIS A 153 14.10 -7.44 19.49
N ILE A 154 14.14 -6.11 19.49
CA ILE A 154 13.96 -5.30 18.28
C ILE A 154 15.10 -5.58 17.28
N GLU A 155 16.35 -5.75 17.72
CA GLU A 155 17.46 -6.13 16.82
C GLU A 155 17.20 -7.48 16.14
N ASP A 156 16.79 -8.48 16.91
CA ASP A 156 16.49 -9.82 16.41
C ASP A 156 15.31 -9.78 15.40
N ILE A 157 14.26 -9.04 15.72
CA ILE A 157 13.10 -8.81 14.83
C ILE A 157 13.57 -8.15 13.52
N CYS A 158 14.33 -7.07 13.61
CA CYS A 158 14.81 -6.38 12.41
C CYS A 158 15.71 -7.27 11.55
N ALA A 159 16.56 -8.08 12.16
CA ALA A 159 17.41 -9.03 11.44
C ALA A 159 16.58 -10.06 10.64
N LEU A 160 15.44 -10.50 11.19
CA LEU A 160 14.48 -11.33 10.48
C LEU A 160 13.79 -10.56 9.34
N LEU A 161 13.19 -9.39 9.65
CA LEU A 161 12.36 -8.66 8.69
C LEU A 161 13.14 -8.20 7.45
N LYS A 162 14.43 -7.90 7.59
CA LYS A 162 15.32 -7.56 6.46
C LYS A 162 15.41 -8.66 5.40
N LYS A 163 15.22 -9.92 5.78
CA LYS A 163 15.25 -11.06 4.85
C LYS A 163 13.94 -11.21 4.06
N HIS A 164 12.85 -10.63 4.57
CA HIS A 164 11.48 -10.88 4.10
C HIS A 164 10.74 -9.62 3.61
N THR A 165 11.46 -8.59 3.20
CA THR A 165 10.86 -7.31 2.77
C THR A 165 9.83 -7.45 1.64
N LYS A 166 9.98 -8.47 0.78
CA LYS A 166 9.02 -8.75 -0.31
C LYS A 166 7.63 -9.15 0.18
N VAL A 167 7.56 -9.87 1.30
CA VAL A 167 6.29 -10.34 1.90
C VAL A 167 5.63 -9.23 2.70
N LEU A 168 6.43 -8.32 3.26
CA LEU A 168 5.94 -7.37 4.25
C LEU A 168 5.38 -6.11 3.59
N THR A 169 4.11 -5.87 3.78
CA THR A 169 3.44 -4.59 3.47
C THR A 169 3.91 -3.50 4.41
N ALA A 170 4.01 -3.82 5.70
CA ALA A 170 4.50 -2.90 6.73
C ALA A 170 4.87 -3.65 8.02
N LEU A 171 5.75 -3.04 8.81
CA LEU A 171 5.91 -3.33 10.23
C LEU A 171 5.06 -2.33 11.02
N GLU A 172 4.15 -2.82 11.83
CA GLU A 172 3.46 -2.03 12.81
C GLU A 172 4.28 -1.96 14.10
N CYS A 173 4.45 -0.74 14.63
CA CYS A 173 5.17 -0.52 15.88
C CYS A 173 4.39 -1.15 17.04
N GLY A 174 4.93 -2.22 17.57
CA GLY A 174 4.40 -2.97 18.70
C GLY A 174 5.23 -2.81 19.96
N MET A 175 5.45 -3.92 20.66
CA MET A 175 6.30 -4.13 21.82
C MET A 175 5.66 -3.72 23.16
N LEU A 176 5.03 -2.56 23.26
CA LEU A 176 4.53 -2.04 24.55
C LEU A 176 3.01 -2.14 24.70
N GLY A 177 2.58 -2.49 25.90
CA GLY A 177 1.20 -2.47 26.32
C GLY A 177 0.31 -3.61 25.81
N PRO A 178 -0.98 -3.57 26.17
CA PRO A 178 -1.98 -4.48 25.65
C PRO A 178 -1.98 -4.48 24.11
N TRP A 179 -2.07 -5.65 23.52
CA TRP A 179 -2.03 -5.86 22.08
C TRP A 179 -0.78 -5.30 21.35
N GLY A 180 0.18 -4.72 22.09
CA GLY A 180 1.29 -3.97 21.51
C GLY A 180 0.91 -2.59 20.98
N GLU A 181 -0.20 -2.01 21.45
CA GLU A 181 -0.72 -0.73 20.96
C GLU A 181 -0.08 0.50 21.61
N MET A 182 1.00 0.30 22.37
CA MET A 182 1.84 1.36 22.93
C MET A 182 1.12 2.27 23.94
N HIS A 183 0.10 1.77 24.61
CA HIS A 183 -0.61 2.43 25.71
C HIS A 183 -0.70 1.52 26.94
N THR A 184 -1.05 2.08 28.11
CA THR A 184 -1.25 1.31 29.37
C THR A 184 -0.07 0.35 29.66
N THR A 185 1.14 0.82 29.42
CA THR A 185 2.38 0.06 29.62
C THR A 185 3.04 0.42 30.95
N ASP A 186 3.89 -0.47 31.49
CA ASP A 186 4.70 -0.18 32.67
C ASP A 186 5.70 0.96 32.45
N PHE A 187 5.90 1.37 31.20
CA PHE A 187 6.73 2.49 30.77
C PHE A 187 5.93 3.77 30.47
N ALA A 188 4.62 3.78 30.72
CA ALA A 188 3.68 4.82 30.30
C ALA A 188 3.95 6.22 30.87
N GLU A 189 4.46 6.31 32.10
CA GLU A 189 4.76 7.61 32.74
C GLU A 189 5.85 8.41 32.03
N LYS A 190 6.63 7.74 31.20
CA LYS A 190 7.70 8.32 30.39
C LYS A 190 7.33 8.41 28.91
N ALA A 191 6.09 8.10 28.60
CA ALA A 191 5.57 8.18 27.24
C ALA A 191 5.35 9.63 26.79
N MET A 192 5.09 9.81 25.52
CA MET A 192 4.97 11.05 24.78
C MET A 192 4.17 12.15 25.48
N PRO A 193 4.70 13.36 25.60
CA PRO A 193 3.93 14.50 26.09
C PRO A 193 2.89 14.93 25.07
N VAL A 194 1.67 14.47 25.27
CA VAL A 194 0.50 14.84 24.44
C VAL A 194 0.29 16.35 24.39
N GLU A 195 0.66 17.08 25.44
CA GLU A 195 0.50 18.52 25.52
C GLU A 195 1.38 19.29 24.52
N ASP A 196 2.57 18.78 24.21
CA ASP A 196 3.43 19.38 23.17
C ASP A 196 2.77 19.28 21.79
N PHE A 197 2.18 18.13 21.49
CA PHE A 197 1.45 17.91 20.24
C PHE A 197 0.16 18.72 20.19
N LYS A 198 -0.60 18.78 21.29
CA LYS A 198 -1.78 19.64 21.38
C LYS A 198 -1.47 21.11 21.17
N SER A 199 -0.38 21.61 21.74
CA SER A 199 0.03 23.01 21.56
C SER A 199 0.31 23.31 20.10
N THR A 200 0.98 22.41 19.40
CA THR A 200 1.33 22.54 17.99
C THR A 200 0.09 22.59 17.12
N LEU A 201 -0.90 21.72 17.36
CA LEU A 201 -2.12 21.69 16.55
C LEU A 201 -3.15 22.77 16.96
N LYS A 202 -3.19 23.20 18.21
CA LYS A 202 -4.10 24.27 18.66
C LYS A 202 -3.78 25.61 18.07
N GLY A 203 -2.53 25.87 17.83
CA GLY A 203 -2.09 27.10 17.27
C GLY A 203 -1.93 26.97 15.76
N ILE A 204 -2.99 26.84 15.01
CA ILE A 204 -2.92 27.24 13.60
C ILE A 204 -2.88 28.75 13.54
N SER A 205 -1.93 29.29 14.24
CA SER A 205 -1.40 30.62 14.05
C SER A 205 0.01 30.42 13.51
N PRO A 206 0.42 31.13 12.48
CA PRO A 206 1.73 30.97 11.84
C PRO A 206 2.95 31.27 12.76
N ASN A 207 2.76 31.40 14.03
CA ASN A 207 3.76 31.74 15.03
C ASN A 207 3.95 30.68 16.11
N LEU A 208 3.68 29.43 15.82
CA LEU A 208 4.06 28.33 16.69
C LEU A 208 5.50 27.92 16.48
N ASN A 209 6.34 28.79 16.90
CA ASN A 209 7.65 28.45 17.33
C ASN A 209 7.60 28.21 18.84
N PRO A 210 7.39 27.03 19.35
CA PRO A 210 7.90 26.71 20.66
C PRO A 210 9.42 26.63 20.46
N SER A 211 10.06 27.79 20.42
CA SER A 211 11.50 27.88 20.52
C SER A 211 11.89 27.18 21.81
N ILE A 212 12.23 25.91 21.68
CA ILE A 212 13.04 25.22 22.69
C ILE A 212 14.37 25.92 22.59
N LYS A 213 14.52 26.96 23.41
CA LYS A 213 15.78 27.69 23.49
C LYS A 213 16.85 26.67 23.81
N ALA A 214 17.89 26.64 22.98
CA ALA A 214 19.09 25.90 23.23
C ALA A 214 19.55 26.26 24.66
N GLY A 215 19.46 25.30 25.60
CA GLY A 215 19.81 25.50 27.01
C GLY A 215 18.74 25.07 28.02
N GLU A 216 17.49 24.91 27.64
CA GLU A 216 16.46 24.36 28.53
C GLU A 216 16.48 22.84 28.46
N LYS A 217 16.55 22.21 29.65
CA LYS A 217 16.57 20.78 29.96
C LYS A 217 16.48 19.85 28.73
N LYS A 218 17.51 18.99 28.54
CA LYS A 218 17.42 17.85 27.63
C LYS A 218 16.02 17.24 27.75
N ILE A 219 15.18 17.40 26.72
CA ILE A 219 13.90 16.74 26.64
C ILE A 219 14.21 15.25 26.58
N GLU A 220 13.97 14.52 27.66
CA GLU A 220 14.23 13.09 27.67
C GLU A 220 13.33 12.43 26.62
N LYS A 221 13.95 11.58 25.78
CA LYS A 221 13.21 10.76 24.81
C LYS A 221 12.31 9.80 25.60
N GLY A 222 11.01 9.84 25.39
CA GLY A 222 10.09 8.85 25.94
C GLY A 222 10.38 7.45 25.35
N TYR A 223 9.99 6.40 26.06
CA TYR A 223 10.25 5.02 25.64
C TYR A 223 9.71 4.69 24.25
N ILE A 224 8.56 5.24 23.88
CA ILE A 224 7.97 5.05 22.53
C ILE A 224 8.90 5.62 21.45
N VAL A 225 9.45 6.82 21.65
CA VAL A 225 10.40 7.43 20.69
C VAL A 225 11.68 6.60 20.58
N ILE A 226 12.18 6.07 21.70
CA ILE A 226 13.37 5.21 21.69
C ILE A 226 13.09 3.91 20.92
N ILE A 227 11.93 3.30 21.07
CA ILE A 227 11.52 2.12 20.30
C ILE A 227 11.44 2.46 18.81
N MET A 228 10.80 3.58 18.43
CA MET A 228 10.73 4.03 17.05
C MET A 228 12.13 4.26 16.46
N GLU A 229 12.99 4.99 17.19
CA GLU A 229 14.38 5.23 16.78
C GLU A 229 15.16 3.93 16.59
N LYS A 230 14.96 2.96 17.50
CA LYS A 230 15.61 1.66 17.41
C LYS A 230 15.16 0.89 16.18
N PHE A 231 13.85 0.76 15.93
CA PHE A 231 13.33 0.10 14.73
C PHE A 231 13.81 0.79 13.46
N LEU A 232 13.64 2.11 13.34
CA LEU A 232 14.02 2.85 12.15
C LEU A 232 15.53 2.78 11.86
N SER A 233 16.36 2.76 12.92
CA SER A 233 17.81 2.59 12.77
C SER A 233 18.18 1.15 12.40
N CYS A 234 17.57 0.17 13.03
CA CYS A 234 17.81 -1.23 12.72
C CYS A 234 17.32 -1.62 11.31
N LEU A 235 16.23 -1.00 10.81
CA LEU A 235 15.71 -1.20 9.45
C LEU A 235 16.37 -0.28 8.42
N ASP A 236 17.42 0.41 8.77
CA ASP A 236 18.18 1.20 7.81
C ASP A 236 18.68 0.33 6.65
N GLY A 237 18.67 0.89 5.44
CA GLY A 237 18.94 0.16 4.20
C GLY A 237 17.78 -0.69 3.67
N THR A 238 16.60 -0.68 4.33
CA THR A 238 15.35 -1.22 3.78
C THR A 238 14.36 -0.09 3.53
N GLU A 239 13.40 -0.33 2.66
CA GLU A 239 12.28 0.58 2.39
C GLU A 239 10.99 0.13 3.10
N LEU A 240 11.07 -0.80 4.06
CA LEU A 240 9.89 -1.34 4.74
C LEU A 240 9.14 -0.23 5.50
N PRO A 241 7.84 0.01 5.20
CA PRO A 241 7.02 0.95 5.94
C PRO A 241 6.93 0.59 7.43
N PHE A 242 6.97 1.61 8.27
CA PHE A 242 6.89 1.50 9.72
C PHE A 242 5.70 2.31 10.23
N LEU A 243 4.66 1.61 10.67
CA LEU A 243 3.38 2.21 11.02
C LEU A 243 3.27 2.34 12.54
N VAL A 244 2.78 3.49 12.98
CA VAL A 244 2.52 3.77 14.40
C VAL A 244 1.04 4.05 14.61
N ARG A 245 0.58 3.93 15.88
CA ARG A 245 -0.83 4.06 16.22
C ARG A 245 -1.37 5.49 16.17
N GLN A 246 -0.51 6.49 16.40
CA GLN A 246 -0.94 7.89 16.60
C GLN A 246 -0.04 8.87 15.85
N PRO A 247 -0.60 9.94 15.25
CA PRO A 247 0.18 11.05 14.69
C PRO A 247 1.14 11.69 15.70
N ASN A 248 0.72 11.74 16.99
CA ASN A 248 1.54 12.22 18.09
C ASN A 248 2.90 11.49 18.19
N PHE A 249 2.97 10.20 17.87
CA PHE A 249 4.23 9.46 17.91
C PHE A 249 5.18 9.92 16.80
N ILE A 250 4.67 10.13 15.58
CA ILE A 250 5.45 10.68 14.46
C ILE A 250 5.95 12.07 14.82
N TYR A 251 5.08 12.94 15.28
CA TYR A 251 5.42 14.30 15.67
C TYR A 251 6.56 14.32 16.71
N ASN A 252 6.44 13.55 17.77
CA ASN A 252 7.46 13.51 18.81
C ASN A 252 8.78 12.89 18.34
N TYR A 253 8.72 11.90 17.44
CA TYR A 253 9.92 11.35 16.82
C TYR A 253 10.65 12.43 16.00
N LEU A 254 9.96 13.12 15.12
CA LEU A 254 10.52 14.16 14.27
C LEU A 254 11.13 15.29 15.10
N LYS A 255 10.43 15.74 16.13
CA LYS A 255 10.90 16.82 17.02
C LYS A 255 12.13 16.42 17.81
N ARG A 256 12.22 15.19 18.29
CA ARG A 256 13.23 14.76 19.26
C ARG A 256 14.41 14.01 18.66
N CYS A 257 14.23 13.37 17.54
CA CYS A 257 15.26 12.59 16.86
C CYS A 257 15.79 13.29 15.62
N GLU A 258 14.92 13.98 14.88
CA GLU A 258 15.28 14.65 13.63
C GLU A 258 15.48 16.17 13.79
N ASN A 259 15.24 16.72 15.00
CA ASN A 259 15.27 18.16 15.29
C ASN A 259 14.43 18.99 14.30
N LEU A 260 13.34 18.43 13.82
CA LEU A 260 12.45 19.12 12.91
C LEU A 260 11.49 19.99 13.71
N ASP A 261 11.48 21.27 13.40
CA ASP A 261 10.55 22.24 13.94
C ASP A 261 9.46 22.48 12.91
N PHE A 262 8.21 22.22 13.28
CA PHE A 262 7.05 22.46 12.42
C PHE A 262 6.39 23.75 12.87
N ASP A 263 6.26 24.71 11.98
CA ASP A 263 5.47 25.91 12.20
C ASP A 263 3.99 25.66 11.83
N GLY A 264 3.33 24.97 12.66
CA GLY A 264 1.89 25.03 12.93
C GLY A 264 0.85 24.65 11.88
N GLU A 265 1.07 24.64 10.59
CA GLU A 265 -0.04 24.42 9.65
C GLU A 265 0.05 23.12 8.87
N ASN A 266 1.22 22.68 8.53
CA ASN A 266 1.46 21.43 7.82
C ASN A 266 2.92 21.05 8.07
N VAL A 267 3.28 19.79 7.85
CA VAL A 267 4.66 19.49 7.51
C VAL A 267 5.05 20.46 6.41
N PRO A 268 6.09 21.31 6.58
CA PRO A 268 6.41 22.35 5.61
C PRO A 268 6.37 21.78 4.19
N ALA A 269 5.85 22.53 3.24
CA ALA A 269 5.88 22.11 1.82
C ALA A 269 7.31 21.82 1.34
N SER A 270 8.30 22.35 2.04
CA SER A 270 9.72 22.06 1.89
C SER A 270 10.20 20.81 2.64
N TYR A 271 9.34 20.17 3.47
CA TYR A 271 9.73 18.95 4.18
C TYR A 271 9.81 17.79 3.20
N THR A 272 11.01 17.35 2.96
CA THR A 272 11.25 16.10 2.27
C THR A 272 11.67 15.08 3.31
N PRO A 273 10.87 14.02 3.54
CA PRO A 273 11.27 12.96 4.45
C PRO A 273 12.63 12.40 4.04
N ASN A 274 13.51 12.24 5.02
CA ASN A 274 14.77 11.52 4.80
C ASN A 274 14.49 10.00 4.72
N ALA A 275 15.50 9.20 4.41
CA ALA A 275 15.34 7.75 4.23
C ALA A 275 14.71 7.03 5.44
N LYS A 276 14.82 7.58 6.66
CA LYS A 276 14.20 7.02 7.86
C LYS A 276 12.75 7.47 8.00
N THR A 277 12.49 8.77 7.88
CA THR A 277 11.17 9.36 8.12
C THR A 277 10.19 9.09 6.98
N TYR A 278 10.71 8.81 5.77
CA TYR A 278 9.90 8.39 4.61
C TYR A 278 9.13 7.10 4.84
N LYS A 279 9.60 6.26 5.78
CA LYS A 279 8.95 4.98 6.14
C LYS A 279 7.76 5.14 7.07
N LEU A 280 7.60 6.31 7.70
CA LEU A 280 6.60 6.51 8.73
C LEU A 280 5.19 6.54 8.15
N GLY A 281 4.27 5.86 8.82
CA GLY A 281 2.85 5.81 8.47
C GLY A 281 2.00 5.46 9.69
N ILE A 282 0.73 5.20 9.47
CA ILE A 282 -0.24 4.93 10.54
C ILE A 282 -0.90 3.56 10.37
N TYR A 283 -0.98 2.83 11.49
CA TYR A 283 -1.94 1.74 11.68
C TYR A 283 -2.97 2.18 12.73
N ASN A 284 -4.22 2.31 12.31
CA ASN A 284 -5.29 2.90 13.11
C ASN A 284 -6.16 1.81 13.76
N ASP A 285 -5.87 1.47 15.02
CA ASP A 285 -6.63 0.44 15.76
C ASP A 285 -8.06 0.90 16.15
N GLY A 286 -8.46 2.11 15.80
CA GLY A 286 -9.76 2.67 16.17
C GLY A 286 -10.53 3.32 15.03
N TYR A 287 -10.27 2.92 13.78
CA TYR A 287 -10.71 3.63 12.59
C TYR A 287 -12.23 3.83 12.55
N LEU A 288 -12.65 5.09 12.41
CA LEU A 288 -14.04 5.54 12.36
C LEU A 288 -14.89 5.19 13.60
N GLY A 289 -14.29 4.82 14.71
CA GLY A 289 -15.02 4.51 15.96
C GLY A 289 -15.61 5.75 16.64
N SER A 290 -15.03 6.91 16.41
CA SER A 290 -15.46 8.21 16.95
C SER A 290 -14.81 9.36 16.16
N ALA A 291 -15.04 10.61 16.56
CA ALA A 291 -14.34 11.77 16.02
C ALA A 291 -12.81 11.65 16.14
N GLY A 292 -12.31 11.02 17.20
CA GLY A 292 -10.90 10.79 17.47
C GLY A 292 -10.43 9.37 17.12
N ASP A 293 -11.17 8.60 16.34
CA ASP A 293 -10.86 7.20 16.00
C ASP A 293 -10.45 6.39 17.25
N SER A 294 -11.27 6.46 18.30
CA SER A 294 -11.04 5.75 19.56
C SER A 294 -9.64 5.95 20.16
N GLY A 295 -9.08 7.16 19.97
CA GLY A 295 -7.80 7.56 20.58
C GLY A 295 -6.61 7.56 19.59
N THR A 296 -6.82 7.39 18.30
CA THR A 296 -5.79 7.63 17.28
C THR A 296 -5.55 9.12 17.10
N PHE A 297 -6.61 9.88 16.90
CA PHE A 297 -6.57 11.35 16.83
C PHE A 297 -6.93 11.93 18.20
N LEU A 298 -6.05 12.77 18.75
CA LEU A 298 -6.15 13.23 20.13
C LEU A 298 -6.77 14.61 20.27
N ILE A 299 -6.80 15.42 19.22
CA ILE A 299 -7.11 16.84 19.30
C ILE A 299 -8.13 17.26 18.25
N ASP A 300 -7.79 17.11 16.99
CA ASP A 300 -8.59 17.55 15.85
C ASP A 300 -8.30 16.62 14.66
N ARG A 301 -9.28 15.82 14.30
CA ARG A 301 -9.14 14.80 13.27
C ARG A 301 -8.64 15.37 11.94
N GLU A 302 -9.22 16.47 11.49
CA GLU A 302 -8.92 17.02 10.16
C GLU A 302 -7.49 17.56 10.10
N LYS A 303 -7.06 18.23 11.18
CA LYS A 303 -5.70 18.76 11.28
C LYS A 303 -4.66 17.64 11.41
N GLU A 304 -4.96 16.62 12.19
CA GLU A 304 -4.05 15.48 12.37
C GLU A 304 -3.96 14.65 11.08
N ILE A 305 -5.04 14.53 10.29
CA ILE A 305 -5.00 13.94 8.95
C ILE A 305 -4.13 14.78 8.01
N SER A 306 -4.31 16.12 8.01
CA SER A 306 -3.47 17.01 7.20
C SER A 306 -1.99 16.93 7.58
N PHE A 307 -1.68 16.76 8.88
CA PHE A 307 -0.31 16.51 9.34
C PHE A 307 0.25 15.19 8.79
N LEU A 308 -0.59 14.18 8.60
CA LEU A 308 -0.19 12.86 8.11
C LEU A 308 -0.01 12.80 6.58
N GLU A 309 -0.57 13.74 5.83
CA GLU A 309 -0.57 13.71 4.36
C GLU A 309 0.81 13.41 3.73
N PRO A 310 1.93 14.05 4.14
CA PRO A 310 3.25 13.76 3.58
C PRO A 310 3.74 12.33 3.83
N PHE A 311 3.10 11.58 4.71
CA PHE A 311 3.44 10.20 5.03
C PHE A 311 2.47 9.23 4.36
N THR A 312 1.17 9.43 4.52
CA THR A 312 0.13 8.50 4.04
C THR A 312 -0.08 8.51 2.53
N ASN A 313 0.38 9.53 1.83
CA ASN A 313 0.34 9.57 0.36
C ASN A 313 1.27 8.54 -0.30
N HIS A 314 2.22 7.94 0.44
CA HIS A 314 3.16 6.95 -0.09
C HIS A 314 3.34 5.71 0.80
N THR A 315 3.03 5.79 2.11
CA THR A 315 2.97 4.62 3.00
C THR A 315 1.54 4.10 3.11
N PRO A 316 1.35 2.79 3.25
CA PRO A 316 0.01 2.23 3.40
C PRO A 316 -0.63 2.69 4.72
N TYR A 317 -1.88 3.12 4.66
CA TYR A 317 -2.71 3.47 5.82
C TYR A 317 -3.83 2.45 5.99
N GLY A 318 -4.07 2.00 7.20
CA GLY A 318 -5.18 1.11 7.48
C GLY A 318 -5.31 0.78 8.95
N GLY A 319 -6.08 -0.26 9.26
CA GLY A 319 -6.26 -0.69 10.64
C GLY A 319 -7.57 -1.42 10.90
N GLU A 320 -8.17 -1.16 12.05
CA GLU A 320 -9.38 -1.83 12.53
C GLU A 320 -10.61 -0.93 12.35
N LEU A 321 -11.54 -1.35 11.49
CA LEU A 321 -12.79 -0.62 11.24
C LEU A 321 -13.77 -0.83 12.41
N ILE A 322 -13.80 0.10 13.35
CA ILE A 322 -14.61 0.01 14.57
C ILE A 322 -16.01 0.62 14.39
N GLY A 323 -16.14 1.63 13.56
CA GLY A 323 -17.38 2.39 13.41
C GLY A 323 -17.64 2.90 12.00
N ASP A 324 -18.51 3.89 11.91
CA ASP A 324 -18.90 4.53 10.64
C ASP A 324 -18.92 6.05 10.73
N TYR A 325 -18.10 6.63 11.59
CA TYR A 325 -18.05 8.07 11.84
C TYR A 325 -17.96 8.88 10.55
N SER A 326 -18.93 9.75 10.33
CA SER A 326 -19.05 10.64 9.17
C SER A 326 -19.18 9.98 7.79
N LEU A 327 -19.09 8.67 7.64
CA LEU A 327 -19.20 8.00 6.34
C LEU A 327 -20.54 8.19 5.63
N SER A 328 -21.63 8.43 6.37
CA SER A 328 -22.93 8.71 5.77
C SER A 328 -23.02 10.08 5.09
N LYS A 329 -22.06 10.96 5.34
CA LYS A 329 -22.04 12.35 4.82
C LYS A 329 -21.21 12.45 3.55
N ASN A 330 -20.00 11.89 3.54
CA ASN A 330 -19.08 11.89 2.42
C ASN A 330 -18.02 10.78 2.57
N ASP A 331 -17.20 10.59 1.57
CA ASP A 331 -16.11 9.63 1.54
C ASP A 331 -14.72 10.24 1.82
N GLU A 332 -14.65 11.51 2.20
CA GLU A 332 -13.39 12.20 2.50
C GLU A 332 -12.60 11.48 3.60
N GLN A 333 -13.31 10.88 4.56
CA GLN A 333 -12.70 10.09 5.62
C GLN A 333 -11.89 8.89 5.11
N LEU A 334 -12.15 8.42 3.90
CA LEU A 334 -11.45 7.31 3.25
C LEU A 334 -10.33 7.82 2.34
N LYS A 335 -10.61 8.87 1.58
CA LYS A 335 -9.69 9.46 0.60
C LYS A 335 -8.53 10.20 1.24
N ASN A 336 -8.83 11.06 2.23
CA ASN A 336 -7.83 11.95 2.83
C ASN A 336 -6.78 11.20 3.67
N VAL A 337 -7.05 9.96 4.08
CA VAL A 337 -6.08 9.11 4.74
C VAL A 337 -5.37 8.15 3.79
N HIS A 338 -5.73 8.13 2.50
CA HIS A 338 -5.20 7.18 1.52
C HIS A 338 -5.40 5.73 1.95
N LEU A 339 -6.66 5.38 2.30
CA LEU A 339 -7.01 4.09 2.89
C LEU A 339 -6.56 2.92 2.02
N SER A 340 -5.66 2.10 2.55
CA SER A 340 -5.04 0.97 1.84
C SER A 340 -5.60 -0.38 2.27
N PHE A 341 -5.91 -0.57 3.56
CA PHE A 341 -6.35 -1.87 4.08
C PHE A 341 -7.19 -1.75 5.37
N LEU A 342 -8.05 -2.72 5.63
CA LEU A 342 -8.89 -2.81 6.83
C LEU A 342 -9.06 -4.25 7.30
N ASN A 343 -9.25 -4.44 8.63
CA ASN A 343 -9.57 -5.73 9.22
C ASN A 343 -11.02 -6.13 8.95
N ILE A 344 -11.23 -7.24 8.25
CA ILE A 344 -12.58 -7.77 7.95
C ILE A 344 -13.25 -8.43 9.16
N GLY A 345 -12.47 -8.96 10.07
CA GLY A 345 -12.97 -9.75 11.20
C GLY A 345 -13.28 -8.95 12.47
N TRP A 346 -13.01 -7.63 12.49
CA TRP A 346 -13.08 -6.88 13.74
C TRP A 346 -14.51 -6.59 14.19
N ASN A 347 -15.33 -6.00 13.34
CA ASN A 347 -16.70 -5.61 13.72
C ASN A 347 -17.71 -5.92 12.62
N ASN A 348 -18.24 -7.15 12.66
CA ASN A 348 -19.23 -7.62 11.69
C ASN A 348 -20.51 -6.78 11.63
N ASP A 349 -20.93 -6.18 12.74
CA ASP A 349 -22.16 -5.37 12.76
C ASP A 349 -21.96 -4.04 12.05
N VAL A 350 -20.78 -3.44 12.14
CA VAL A 350 -20.41 -2.25 11.36
C VAL A 350 -20.43 -2.58 9.87
N LEU A 351 -19.78 -3.66 9.46
CA LEU A 351 -19.74 -4.07 8.05
C LEU A 351 -21.15 -4.35 7.49
N LYS A 352 -22.01 -5.06 8.23
CA LYS A 352 -23.40 -5.31 7.86
C LYS A 352 -24.21 -4.02 7.74
N ASN A 353 -23.95 -3.05 8.62
CA ASN A 353 -24.63 -1.76 8.57
C ASN A 353 -24.17 -0.93 7.38
N LEU A 354 -22.88 -0.94 7.06
CA LEU A 354 -22.34 -0.27 5.89
C LEU A 354 -22.84 -0.87 4.57
N ASP A 355 -23.10 -2.18 4.54
CA ASP A 355 -23.66 -2.85 3.36
C ASP A 355 -25.14 -2.50 3.12
N LYS A 356 -25.87 -2.14 4.16
CA LYS A 356 -27.27 -1.70 4.06
C LYS A 356 -27.44 -0.23 3.70
N LYS A 357 -26.41 0.59 3.90
CA LYS A 357 -26.46 2.04 3.66
C LYS A 357 -26.03 2.34 2.24
N SER A 358 -26.91 2.97 1.45
CA SER A 358 -26.49 3.72 0.28
C SER A 358 -25.94 5.06 0.74
N ALA A 359 -24.77 5.45 0.25
CA ALA A 359 -24.23 6.75 0.52
C ALA A 359 -24.67 7.73 -0.57
N GLY A 360 -24.92 8.97 -0.18
CA GLY A 360 -25.26 10.05 -1.14
C GLY A 360 -24.16 10.37 -2.15
N TYR A 361 -22.95 9.84 -1.95
CA TYR A 361 -21.81 9.95 -2.85
C TYR A 361 -21.59 8.69 -3.71
N THR A 362 -22.41 7.65 -3.55
CA THR A 362 -22.40 6.45 -4.38
C THR A 362 -23.76 6.29 -5.05
N GLU A 363 -23.83 6.28 -6.36
CA GLU A 363 -25.09 6.23 -7.08
C GLU A 363 -25.77 4.85 -6.98
N THR A 364 -25.03 3.77 -6.86
CA THR A 364 -25.56 2.40 -6.97
C THR A 364 -24.98 1.39 -5.99
N LEU A 365 -23.97 1.76 -5.20
CA LEU A 365 -23.27 0.85 -4.30
C LEU A 365 -23.63 1.14 -2.84
N SER A 366 -23.64 0.09 -2.01
CA SER A 366 -23.57 0.28 -0.56
C SER A 366 -22.21 0.90 -0.17
N ILE A 367 -22.14 1.55 0.98
CA ILE A 367 -20.87 2.10 1.50
C ILE A 367 -19.81 1.00 1.58
N PHE A 368 -20.19 -0.20 2.03
CA PHE A 368 -19.28 -1.33 2.11
C PHE A 368 -18.69 -1.71 0.74
N LYS A 369 -19.53 -1.83 -0.27
CA LYS A 369 -19.08 -2.17 -1.64
C LYS A 369 -18.23 -1.05 -2.25
N TYR A 370 -18.54 0.19 -1.93
CA TYR A 370 -17.72 1.34 -2.34
C TYR A 370 -16.33 1.26 -1.72
N ILE A 371 -16.21 1.03 -0.39
CA ILE A 371 -14.94 0.82 0.29
C ILE A 371 -14.19 -0.35 -0.36
N LEU A 372 -14.85 -1.48 -0.54
CA LEU A 372 -14.28 -2.69 -1.11
C LEU A 372 -13.69 -2.47 -2.52
N ASN A 373 -14.36 -1.64 -3.33
CA ASN A 373 -13.94 -1.36 -4.69
C ASN A 373 -12.82 -0.33 -4.80
N HIS A 374 -12.64 0.56 -3.82
CA HIS A 374 -11.71 1.68 -3.91
C HIS A 374 -10.58 1.65 -2.88
N MET A 375 -10.64 0.76 -1.89
CA MET A 375 -9.58 0.64 -0.89
C MET A 375 -8.28 0.16 -1.52
N GLY A 376 -7.18 0.84 -1.20
CA GLY A 376 -5.87 0.62 -1.84
C GLY A 376 -5.78 1.25 -3.22
N TYR A 377 -4.94 0.70 -4.08
CA TYR A 377 -4.76 1.17 -5.45
C TYR A 377 -5.62 0.38 -6.43
N ARG A 378 -6.20 1.11 -7.40
CA ARG A 378 -7.09 0.54 -8.42
C ARG A 378 -6.77 1.13 -9.79
N TYR A 379 -5.75 0.61 -10.43
CA TYR A 379 -5.34 1.11 -11.75
C TYR A 379 -6.30 0.64 -12.84
N VAL A 380 -6.74 1.61 -13.65
CA VAL A 380 -7.56 1.41 -14.85
C VAL A 380 -6.74 1.89 -16.03
N ALA A 381 -6.51 1.03 -17.00
CA ALA A 381 -5.94 1.42 -18.28
C ALA A 381 -6.99 2.19 -19.09
N THR A 382 -6.64 3.37 -19.59
CA THR A 382 -7.56 4.25 -20.32
C THR A 382 -7.23 4.34 -21.80
N ASN A 383 -6.00 4.06 -22.18
CA ASN A 383 -5.55 4.00 -23.56
C ASN A 383 -4.33 3.08 -23.67
N SER A 384 -4.18 2.38 -24.79
CA SER A 384 -3.00 1.61 -25.13
C SER A 384 -2.58 1.89 -26.56
N THR A 385 -1.32 2.24 -26.75
CA THR A 385 -0.69 2.34 -28.08
C THR A 385 0.45 1.35 -28.12
N ILE A 386 0.44 0.51 -29.16
CA ILE A 386 1.46 -0.51 -29.41
C ILE A 386 2.02 -0.24 -30.79
N GLU A 387 3.33 -0.10 -30.91
CA GLU A 387 4.03 0.25 -32.15
C GLU A 387 5.24 -0.66 -32.32
N GLN A 388 5.33 -1.31 -33.48
CA GLN A 388 6.56 -1.99 -33.87
C GLN A 388 7.52 -0.93 -34.40
N THR A 389 8.57 -0.65 -33.64
CA THR A 389 9.55 0.42 -33.94
C THR A 389 10.69 -0.07 -34.85
N SER A 390 10.89 -1.38 -34.89
CA SER A 390 11.84 -2.05 -35.81
C SER A 390 11.49 -3.53 -35.95
N ASN A 391 12.19 -4.26 -36.82
CA ASN A 391 12.06 -5.71 -36.94
C ASN A 391 12.38 -6.48 -35.64
N SER A 392 12.97 -5.81 -34.67
CA SER A 392 13.38 -6.44 -33.40
C SER A 392 12.81 -5.78 -32.14
N SER A 393 11.98 -4.73 -32.26
CA SER A 393 11.51 -3.98 -31.13
C SER A 393 10.07 -3.49 -31.24
N VAL A 394 9.38 -3.49 -30.13
CA VAL A 394 8.01 -2.96 -29.95
C VAL A 394 8.02 -1.96 -28.80
N LYS A 395 7.39 -0.81 -29.02
CA LYS A 395 7.13 0.21 -28.02
C LYS A 395 5.68 0.12 -27.56
N ILE A 396 5.49 0.12 -26.23
CA ILE A 396 4.17 0.13 -25.61
C ILE A 396 4.02 1.41 -24.81
N LYS A 397 2.92 2.13 -25.06
CA LYS A 397 2.45 3.25 -24.23
C LYS A 397 1.08 2.90 -23.68
N LEU A 398 0.94 2.96 -22.37
CA LEU A 398 -0.30 2.69 -21.66
C LEU A 398 -0.62 3.85 -20.74
N SER A 399 -1.78 4.47 -20.92
CA SER A 399 -2.28 5.50 -19.99
C SER A 399 -3.06 4.84 -18.88
N LEU A 400 -2.84 5.29 -17.64
CA LEU A 400 -3.44 4.75 -16.44
C LEU A 400 -4.16 5.83 -15.64
N LYS A 401 -5.24 5.43 -14.99
CA LYS A 401 -5.92 6.19 -13.94
C LYS A 401 -5.98 5.35 -12.69
N ASN A 402 -5.59 5.90 -11.55
CA ASN A 402 -5.87 5.26 -10.26
C ASN A 402 -7.24 5.69 -9.76
N GLU A 403 -8.16 4.74 -9.57
CA GLU A 403 -9.50 4.95 -9.01
C GLU A 403 -9.57 4.54 -7.53
N GLY A 404 -8.47 4.06 -6.96
CA GLY A 404 -8.35 3.70 -5.56
C GLY A 404 -8.14 4.91 -4.65
N PHE A 405 -8.25 4.68 -3.36
CA PHE A 405 -7.99 5.72 -2.35
C PHE A 405 -6.50 5.93 -2.11
N ALA A 406 -5.65 4.95 -2.42
CA ALA A 406 -4.22 4.99 -2.20
C ALA A 406 -3.44 4.66 -3.48
N GLU A 407 -2.15 4.92 -3.45
CA GLU A 407 -1.21 4.52 -4.49
C GLU A 407 -0.56 3.16 -4.14
N LEU A 408 0.10 2.54 -5.12
CA LEU A 408 1.00 1.43 -4.83
C LEU A 408 2.03 1.90 -3.81
N PRO A 409 2.21 1.18 -2.68
CA PRO A 409 3.15 1.60 -1.64
C PRO A 409 4.56 1.85 -2.20
N TYR A 410 5.21 2.91 -1.76
CA TYR A 410 6.49 3.39 -2.32
C TYR A 410 7.60 2.34 -2.38
N HIS A 411 7.61 1.40 -1.44
CA HIS A 411 8.60 0.32 -1.38
C HIS A 411 8.36 -0.80 -2.41
N ARG A 412 7.32 -0.68 -3.24
CA ARG A 412 6.94 -1.65 -4.25
C ARG A 412 7.30 -1.16 -5.65
N THR A 413 8.56 -1.27 -6.00
CA THR A 413 8.96 -1.12 -7.40
C THR A 413 8.70 -2.41 -8.16
N LYS A 414 7.93 -2.34 -9.24
CA LYS A 414 7.55 -3.49 -10.08
C LYS A 414 8.24 -3.42 -11.43
N ASN A 415 8.54 -4.58 -11.99
CA ASN A 415 9.12 -4.72 -13.31
C ASN A 415 8.04 -5.04 -14.34
N PHE A 416 8.37 -4.82 -15.60
CA PHE A 416 7.50 -5.15 -16.72
C PHE A 416 7.95 -6.43 -17.40
N LYS A 417 6.98 -7.27 -17.75
CA LYS A 417 7.15 -8.42 -18.63
C LYS A 417 5.98 -8.45 -19.60
N VAL A 418 6.26 -8.63 -20.88
CA VAL A 418 5.22 -8.76 -21.91
C VAL A 418 5.22 -10.17 -22.44
N TYR A 419 4.04 -10.71 -22.62
CA TYR A 419 3.80 -11.97 -23.29
C TYR A 419 3.15 -11.72 -24.65
N PHE A 420 3.62 -12.43 -25.65
CA PHE A 420 3.09 -12.49 -27.00
C PHE A 420 2.42 -13.85 -27.16
N VAL A 421 1.13 -13.86 -27.39
CA VAL A 421 0.35 -15.07 -27.62
C VAL A 421 -0.25 -14.97 -29.02
N ARG A 422 -0.01 -15.98 -29.89
CA ARG A 422 -0.55 -15.96 -31.25
C ARG A 422 -2.09 -15.88 -31.14
N GLN A 423 -2.69 -15.03 -31.96
CA GLN A 423 -4.13 -14.81 -31.96
C GLN A 423 -4.88 -16.12 -32.28
N GLY A 424 -5.86 -16.48 -31.45
CA GLY A 424 -6.61 -17.74 -31.53
C GLY A 424 -6.00 -18.90 -30.74
N GLU A 425 -4.82 -18.74 -30.13
CA GLU A 425 -4.24 -19.70 -29.20
C GLU A 425 -4.63 -19.40 -27.75
N GLU A 426 -4.65 -20.44 -26.92
CA GLU A 426 -4.86 -20.27 -25.47
C GLU A 426 -3.67 -19.52 -24.85
N ALA A 427 -3.97 -18.45 -24.11
CA ALA A 427 -2.97 -17.67 -23.38
C ALA A 427 -2.44 -18.46 -22.17
N SER A 428 -1.41 -19.24 -22.39
CA SER A 428 -0.75 -20.11 -21.39
C SER A 428 0.76 -19.97 -21.50
N GLY A 429 1.48 -20.41 -20.47
CA GLY A 429 2.94 -20.38 -20.47
C GLY A 429 3.60 -21.23 -21.54
N LYS A 430 2.86 -22.15 -22.20
CA LYS A 430 3.35 -22.96 -23.31
C LYS A 430 3.31 -22.23 -24.65
N ASN A 431 2.27 -21.40 -24.83
CA ASN A 431 1.98 -20.70 -26.10
C ASN A 431 2.44 -19.24 -26.08
N ALA A 432 2.92 -18.76 -24.93
CA ALA A 432 3.34 -17.39 -24.75
C ALA A 432 4.87 -17.24 -24.87
N LEU A 433 5.33 -16.46 -25.81
CA LEU A 433 6.69 -15.96 -25.84
C LEU A 433 6.79 -14.71 -24.97
N SER A 434 7.87 -14.51 -24.25
CA SER A 434 7.97 -13.37 -23.33
C SER A 434 9.23 -12.55 -23.54
N ALA A 435 9.09 -11.24 -23.34
CA ALA A 435 10.18 -10.29 -23.25
C ALA A 435 10.10 -9.50 -21.96
N ASN A 436 11.26 -9.18 -21.38
CA ASN A 436 11.35 -8.22 -20.28
C ASN A 436 11.50 -6.82 -20.88
N ALA A 437 10.85 -5.85 -20.25
CA ALA A 437 11.02 -4.45 -20.61
C ALA A 437 12.09 -3.77 -19.78
N SER A 438 12.60 -2.67 -20.31
CA SER A 438 13.29 -1.67 -19.52
C SER A 438 12.29 -0.83 -18.74
N GLY A 439 12.69 -0.42 -17.52
CA GLY A 439 11.85 0.43 -16.66
C GLY A 439 11.14 -0.32 -15.54
N SER A 440 10.50 0.46 -14.70
CA SER A 440 9.81 -0.02 -13.53
C SER A 440 8.51 0.76 -13.31
N PHE A 441 7.57 0.14 -12.59
CA PHE A 441 6.32 0.73 -12.16
C PHE A 441 6.37 1.05 -10.68
N THR A 442 6.00 2.29 -10.35
CA THR A 442 5.91 2.79 -8.96
C THR A 442 4.57 3.49 -8.74
N GLY A 443 4.19 3.71 -7.50
CA GLY A 443 3.01 4.50 -7.16
C GLY A 443 3.06 5.91 -7.77
N GLY A 444 1.89 6.47 -8.07
CA GLY A 444 1.75 7.79 -8.68
C GLY A 444 1.95 7.85 -10.21
N MET A 445 2.32 6.75 -10.86
CA MET A 445 2.45 6.73 -12.32
C MET A 445 1.09 6.74 -13.01
N SER A 446 0.89 7.71 -13.90
CA SER A 446 -0.30 7.83 -14.77
C SER A 446 -0.11 7.23 -16.17
N SER A 447 1.09 6.75 -16.49
CA SER A 447 1.39 6.11 -17.75
C SER A 447 2.58 5.15 -17.64
N ILE A 448 2.58 4.15 -18.50
CA ILE A 448 3.72 3.26 -18.74
C ILE A 448 4.18 3.50 -20.16
N GLU A 449 5.45 3.79 -20.36
CA GLU A 449 6.08 3.83 -21.67
C GLU A 449 7.33 2.95 -21.62
N SER A 450 7.40 1.94 -22.48
CA SER A 450 8.50 0.98 -22.44
C SER A 450 8.75 0.37 -23.81
N ASP A 451 10.03 0.16 -24.11
CA ASP A 451 10.51 -0.53 -25.28
C ASP A 451 10.84 -1.98 -24.95
N PHE A 452 10.46 -2.89 -25.81
CA PHE A 452 10.67 -4.33 -25.69
C PHE A 452 11.43 -4.85 -26.89
N THR A 453 12.47 -5.63 -26.65
CA THR A 453 13.06 -6.45 -27.69
C THR A 453 12.15 -7.63 -27.97
N LEU A 454 11.81 -7.88 -29.23
CA LEU A 454 10.99 -9.02 -29.62
C LEU A 454 11.67 -10.33 -29.15
N PRO A 455 10.94 -11.30 -28.61
CA PRO A 455 11.52 -12.55 -28.18
C PRO A 455 12.00 -13.36 -29.36
N SER A 456 13.11 -14.10 -29.20
CA SER A 456 13.59 -15.04 -30.21
C SER A 456 12.54 -16.12 -30.50
N GLY A 457 12.37 -16.44 -31.78
CA GLY A 457 11.38 -17.42 -32.22
C GLY A 457 9.97 -16.85 -32.44
N LEU A 458 9.79 -15.54 -32.33
CA LEU A 458 8.54 -14.90 -32.71
C LEU A 458 8.45 -14.91 -34.27
N GLU A 459 7.43 -15.58 -34.79
CA GLU A 459 7.15 -15.65 -36.21
C GLU A 459 6.28 -14.48 -36.68
N ASN A 460 6.22 -14.24 -37.99
CA ASN A 460 5.27 -13.27 -38.55
C ASN A 460 3.83 -13.72 -38.28
N GLY A 461 2.96 -12.78 -37.90
CA GLY A 461 1.57 -13.06 -37.58
C GLY A 461 0.95 -12.09 -36.59
N ASP A 462 -0.31 -12.34 -36.27
CA ASP A 462 -1.08 -11.53 -35.32
C ASP A 462 -0.93 -12.10 -33.92
N TYR A 463 -0.64 -11.22 -32.96
CA TYR A 463 -0.43 -11.58 -31.56
C TYR A 463 -1.27 -10.74 -30.60
N GLU A 464 -1.78 -11.38 -29.57
CA GLU A 464 -2.32 -10.72 -28.39
C GLU A 464 -1.18 -10.43 -27.40
N LEU A 465 -1.14 -9.22 -26.86
CA LEU A 465 -0.14 -8.78 -25.91
C LEU A 465 -0.71 -8.70 -24.50
N PHE A 466 0.04 -9.28 -23.57
CA PHE A 466 -0.31 -9.26 -22.15
C PHE A 466 0.84 -8.64 -21.32
N LEU A 467 0.56 -7.55 -20.66
CA LEU A 467 1.50 -6.86 -19.75
C LEU A 467 1.38 -7.41 -18.34
N LYS A 468 2.46 -7.95 -17.82
CA LYS A 468 2.62 -8.33 -16.43
C LYS A 468 3.45 -7.29 -15.70
N ILE A 469 2.90 -6.71 -14.65
CA ILE A 469 3.56 -5.78 -13.73
C ILE A 469 3.78 -6.55 -12.43
N CYS A 470 5.01 -6.91 -12.11
CA CYS A 470 5.30 -7.85 -11.02
C CYS A 470 6.70 -7.61 -10.42
N ASP A 471 7.02 -8.32 -9.34
CA ASP A 471 8.37 -8.33 -8.79
C ASP A 471 9.38 -8.97 -9.76
N SER A 472 10.65 -8.80 -9.48
CA SER A 472 11.73 -9.32 -10.34
C SER A 472 11.70 -10.84 -10.54
N ASP A 473 11.10 -11.57 -9.61
CA ASP A 473 10.90 -13.04 -9.67
C ASP A 473 9.55 -13.44 -10.28
N GLY A 474 8.78 -12.48 -10.82
CA GLY A 474 7.51 -12.72 -11.49
C GLY A 474 6.30 -12.88 -10.56
N LYS A 475 6.47 -12.68 -9.26
CA LYS A 475 5.41 -12.76 -8.24
C LYS A 475 4.71 -11.43 -8.01
N TYR A 476 3.66 -11.44 -7.22
CA TYR A 476 2.91 -10.24 -6.79
C TYR A 476 2.50 -9.35 -7.96
N ALA A 477 1.89 -9.98 -8.97
CA ALA A 477 1.45 -9.30 -10.17
C ALA A 477 0.28 -8.34 -9.90
N ILE A 478 0.27 -7.20 -10.57
CA ILE A 478 -0.79 -6.19 -10.49
C ILE A 478 -1.84 -6.45 -11.57
N ARG A 479 -3.09 -6.58 -11.13
CA ARG A 479 -4.27 -6.66 -11.99
C ARG A 479 -4.86 -5.27 -12.17
N PHE A 480 -5.16 -4.89 -13.42
CA PHE A 480 -5.96 -3.70 -13.72
C PHE A 480 -7.45 -3.95 -13.48
N ALA A 481 -8.16 -2.87 -13.21
CA ALA A 481 -9.58 -2.91 -12.92
C ALA A 481 -10.46 -2.96 -14.18
N ASN A 482 -9.88 -2.99 -15.34
CA ASN A 482 -10.60 -3.11 -16.60
C ASN A 482 -11.27 -4.48 -16.74
N GLU A 483 -12.45 -4.47 -17.33
CA GLU A 483 -13.18 -5.70 -17.58
C GLU A 483 -12.48 -6.53 -18.66
N ALA A 484 -12.42 -7.85 -18.47
CA ALA A 484 -11.84 -8.81 -19.41
C ALA A 484 -10.35 -8.64 -19.79
N MET A 485 -9.59 -7.76 -19.11
CA MET A 485 -8.15 -7.63 -19.39
C MET A 485 -7.29 -8.69 -18.70
N TRP A 486 -7.68 -9.17 -17.53
CA TRP A 486 -6.86 -10.08 -16.74
C TRP A 486 -6.88 -11.51 -17.25
N ASN A 487 -5.70 -12.08 -17.46
CA ASN A 487 -5.52 -13.50 -17.73
C ASN A 487 -4.95 -14.20 -16.46
N GLU A 488 -5.70 -15.14 -15.91
CA GLU A 488 -5.34 -15.84 -14.67
C GLU A 488 -4.12 -16.74 -14.82
N THR A 489 -3.93 -17.35 -16.00
CA THR A 489 -2.82 -18.28 -16.25
C THR A 489 -1.47 -17.56 -16.36
N LEU A 490 -1.43 -16.45 -17.09
CA LEU A 490 -0.24 -15.62 -17.24
C LEU A 490 -0.04 -14.66 -16.08
N LYS A 491 -1.10 -14.42 -15.27
CA LYS A 491 -1.18 -13.34 -14.28
C LYS A 491 -0.75 -12.01 -14.91
N ALA A 492 -1.39 -11.66 -16.02
CA ALA A 492 -1.06 -10.49 -16.83
C ALA A 492 -2.30 -9.85 -17.43
N ASN A 493 -2.21 -8.57 -17.78
CA ASN A 493 -3.31 -7.79 -18.33
C ASN A 493 -3.20 -7.74 -19.85
N LYS A 494 -4.24 -8.14 -20.59
CA LYS A 494 -4.30 -7.98 -22.04
C LYS A 494 -4.35 -6.50 -22.39
N ILE A 495 -3.36 -6.03 -23.12
CA ILE A 495 -3.21 -4.60 -23.44
C ILE A 495 -3.48 -4.28 -24.91
N GLY A 496 -3.62 -5.27 -25.77
CA GLY A 496 -3.93 -5.07 -27.17
C GLY A 496 -3.49 -6.22 -28.05
N VAL A 497 -3.48 -5.94 -29.34
CA VAL A 497 -3.01 -6.84 -30.40
C VAL A 497 -1.95 -6.14 -31.24
N ILE A 498 -1.06 -6.92 -31.88
CA ILE A 498 -0.07 -6.41 -32.79
C ILE A 498 0.11 -7.41 -33.93
N LYS A 499 0.37 -6.91 -35.12
CA LYS A 499 0.82 -7.70 -36.26
C LYS A 499 2.33 -7.59 -36.38
N ILE A 500 3.03 -8.70 -36.22
CA ILE A 500 4.47 -8.79 -36.44
C ILE A 500 4.72 -9.13 -37.92
N ALA A 501 5.48 -8.28 -38.59
CA ALA A 501 5.91 -8.47 -39.97
C ALA A 501 7.42 -8.21 -40.07
N GLU A 502 8.08 -8.84 -41.09
CA GLU A 502 9.48 -8.57 -41.45
C GLU A 502 9.69 -7.17 -41.98
#